data_e1aa715f7f142448d9897924fd8c66f9
#
_entry.id   e1aa715f7f142448d9897924fd8c66f9
#
_cell.length_a   1.000
_cell.length_b   1.000
_cell.length_c   1.000
_cell.angle_alpha   90.00
_cell.angle_beta   90.00
_cell.angle_gamma   90.00
#
_symmetry.space_group_name_H-M   'P 1'
#
loop_
_entity.id
_entity.type
_entity.pdbx_description
1 polymer ?
#
loop_
_entity_poly.entity_id
_entity_poly.type
_entity_poly.pdbx_seq_one_letter_code
_entity_poly.pdbx_strand_id
1 'polypeptide(L)'
;MLLDEIMPEWHATRVEHRIIAGAREQVYETALDIDFLDVPREVPAVRSLFAVRSAAERLVSAARRMPPTPVAAPPSMRLRDMTAHGEWVDLGRVTGVEIAFGAVGRFWAGATTWLELDAGDLAGFAEPGYATIACNLSFREYGPQTLVSYEARTRATDDATRVAFLRYWKVVDLFVGVVMRGTLRLLDHTVRDGS
;
A
#
# COMPACT_ATOMS: atom_id res chain seq x y z
N MET A 1 -2.44 18.03 2.60
CA MET A 1 -2.77 16.56 2.49
C MET A 1 -2.26 15.87 3.74
N LEU A 2 -2.99 14.87 4.25
CA LEU A 2 -2.56 14.11 5.45
C LEU A 2 -1.12 13.58 5.33
N LEU A 3 -0.72 13.09 4.15
CA LEU A 3 0.65 12.62 3.95
C LEU A 3 1.72 13.69 4.16
N ASP A 4 1.44 14.95 3.87
CA ASP A 4 2.42 16.03 4.05
C ASP A 4 2.66 16.34 5.53
N GLU A 5 1.69 16.03 6.39
CA GLU A 5 1.81 16.15 7.85
C GLU A 5 2.45 14.89 8.45
N ILE A 6 2.06 13.70 7.97
CA ILE A 6 2.52 12.42 8.51
C ILE A 6 3.94 12.09 8.05
N MET A 7 4.26 12.31 6.77
CA MET A 7 5.54 12.00 6.16
C MET A 7 5.97 13.11 5.19
N PRO A 8 6.42 14.27 5.71
CA PRO A 8 6.87 15.40 4.89
C PRO A 8 8.17 15.08 4.13
N GLU A 9 8.98 14.16 4.63
CA GLU A 9 10.22 13.71 4.02
C GLU A 9 10.19 12.22 3.72
N TRP A 10 10.62 11.83 2.53
CA TRP A 10 10.65 10.44 2.07
C TRP A 10 11.86 10.15 1.19
N HIS A 11 12.21 8.88 1.05
CA HIS A 11 13.31 8.43 0.20
C HIS A 11 12.83 7.83 -1.13
N ALA A 12 11.61 7.36 -1.18
CA ALA A 12 10.96 6.87 -2.39
C ALA A 12 9.48 7.20 -2.35
N THR A 13 8.92 7.49 -3.53
CA THR A 13 7.48 7.72 -3.71
C THR A 13 7.00 7.15 -5.04
N ARG A 14 5.74 6.74 -5.05
CA ARG A 14 5.01 6.39 -6.26
C ARG A 14 3.63 7.02 -6.21
N VAL A 15 3.19 7.56 -7.35
CA VAL A 15 1.85 8.12 -7.50
C VAL A 15 1.22 7.56 -8.77
N GLU A 16 -0.03 7.13 -8.66
CA GLU A 16 -0.84 6.69 -9.80
C GLU A 16 -2.20 7.40 -9.74
N HIS A 17 -2.77 7.68 -10.89
CA HIS A 17 -4.03 8.42 -11.00
C HIS A 17 -5.03 7.68 -11.88
N ARG A 18 -6.33 7.86 -11.57
CA ARG A 18 -7.40 7.39 -12.44
C ARG A 18 -8.62 8.32 -12.33
N ILE A 19 -9.24 8.60 -13.46
CA ILE A 19 -10.56 9.23 -13.49
C ILE A 19 -11.60 8.10 -13.45
N ILE A 20 -12.52 8.17 -12.48
CA ILE A 20 -13.56 7.18 -12.22
C ILE A 20 -14.91 7.81 -12.46
N ALA A 21 -15.78 7.14 -13.22
CA ALA A 21 -17.14 7.60 -13.52
C ALA A 21 -18.03 7.40 -12.28
N GLY A 22 -18.27 8.48 -11.55
CA GLY A 22 -19.09 8.48 -10.34
C GLY A 22 -18.87 9.75 -9.53
N ALA A 23 -19.85 10.08 -8.70
CA ALA A 23 -19.75 11.19 -7.76
C ALA A 23 -18.69 10.91 -6.72
N ARG A 24 -17.99 11.93 -6.25
CA ARG A 24 -16.86 11.83 -5.31
C ARG A 24 -17.22 11.02 -4.05
N GLU A 25 -18.38 11.28 -3.47
CA GLU A 25 -18.87 10.59 -2.28
C GLU A 25 -19.07 9.10 -2.52
N GLN A 26 -19.65 8.71 -3.66
CA GLN A 26 -19.83 7.31 -4.06
C GLN A 26 -18.48 6.61 -4.24
N VAL A 27 -17.55 7.25 -4.96
CA VAL A 27 -16.22 6.69 -5.20
C VAL A 27 -15.44 6.54 -3.89
N TYR A 28 -15.56 7.51 -2.98
CA TYR A 28 -14.93 7.48 -1.65
C TYR A 28 -15.49 6.32 -0.80
N GLU A 29 -16.81 6.16 -0.71
CA GLU A 29 -17.43 5.07 0.06
C GLU A 29 -17.06 3.71 -0.52
N THR A 30 -17.06 3.57 -1.85
CA THR A 30 -16.63 2.34 -2.50
C THR A 30 -15.15 2.03 -2.20
N ALA A 31 -14.29 3.06 -2.16
CA ALA A 31 -12.88 2.87 -1.84
C ALA A 31 -12.63 2.36 -0.41
N LEU A 32 -13.51 2.70 0.54
CA LEU A 32 -13.45 2.15 1.89
C LEU A 32 -13.74 0.65 1.93
N ASP A 33 -14.59 0.15 1.02
CA ASP A 33 -15.11 -1.21 1.04
C ASP A 33 -14.39 -2.20 0.12
N ILE A 34 -13.58 -1.72 -0.85
CA ILE A 34 -12.79 -2.62 -1.68
C ILE A 34 -11.79 -3.40 -0.83
N ASP A 35 -11.63 -4.69 -1.12
CA ASP A 35 -10.63 -5.52 -0.47
C ASP A 35 -9.33 -5.51 -1.30
N PHE A 36 -8.24 -5.00 -0.73
CA PHE A 36 -6.94 -4.98 -1.39
C PHE A 36 -6.42 -6.37 -1.73
N LEU A 37 -6.90 -7.43 -1.05
CA LEU A 37 -6.56 -8.81 -1.35
C LEU A 37 -7.24 -9.33 -2.64
N ASP A 38 -8.26 -8.65 -3.15
CA ASP A 38 -8.88 -9.00 -4.42
C ASP A 38 -8.12 -8.44 -5.64
N VAL A 39 -7.26 -7.43 -5.45
CA VAL A 39 -6.46 -6.86 -6.54
C VAL A 39 -5.68 -7.92 -7.33
N PRO A 40 -4.97 -8.91 -6.73
CA PRO A 40 -4.31 -9.98 -7.46
C PRO A 40 -5.29 -10.93 -8.18
N ARG A 41 -6.53 -11.05 -7.72
CA ARG A 41 -7.55 -11.90 -8.34
C ARG A 41 -8.12 -11.24 -9.58
N GLU A 42 -8.42 -9.95 -9.51
CA GLU A 42 -9.03 -9.16 -10.58
C GLU A 42 -8.02 -8.69 -11.64
N VAL A 43 -6.74 -8.56 -11.27
CA VAL A 43 -5.70 -8.05 -12.17
C VAL A 43 -4.63 -9.12 -12.43
N PRO A 44 -4.70 -9.84 -13.57
CA PRO A 44 -3.78 -10.95 -13.88
C PRO A 44 -2.29 -10.58 -13.80
N ALA A 45 -1.92 -9.34 -14.17
CA ALA A 45 -0.56 -8.85 -14.06
C ALA A 45 -0.07 -8.80 -12.61
N VAL A 46 -0.93 -8.41 -11.67
CA VAL A 46 -0.62 -8.39 -10.23
C VAL A 46 -0.48 -9.83 -9.71
N ARG A 47 -1.39 -10.73 -10.12
CA ARG A 47 -1.32 -12.16 -9.77
C ARG A 47 -0.01 -12.80 -10.24
N SER A 48 0.38 -12.56 -11.48
CA SER A 48 1.64 -13.09 -12.04
C SER A 48 2.85 -12.58 -11.27
N LEU A 49 2.82 -11.33 -10.85
CA LEU A 49 3.87 -10.70 -10.08
C LEU A 49 4.04 -11.34 -8.70
N PHE A 50 2.94 -11.51 -7.97
CA PHE A 50 2.97 -12.21 -6.67
C PHE A 50 3.46 -13.66 -6.81
N ALA A 51 3.09 -14.35 -7.90
CA ALA A 51 3.58 -15.69 -8.19
C ALA A 51 5.11 -15.72 -8.40
N VAL A 52 5.66 -14.77 -9.17
CA VAL A 52 7.11 -14.64 -9.41
C VAL A 52 7.84 -14.33 -8.09
N ARG A 53 7.32 -13.39 -7.30
CA ARG A 53 7.89 -13.05 -5.98
C ARG A 53 7.91 -14.27 -5.05
N SER A 54 6.78 -14.98 -4.93
CA SER A 54 6.67 -16.18 -4.10
C SER A 54 7.60 -17.30 -4.55
N ALA A 55 7.80 -17.46 -5.87
CA ALA A 55 8.76 -18.43 -6.42
C ALA A 55 10.19 -18.03 -6.06
N ALA A 56 10.56 -16.75 -6.18
CA ALA A 56 11.88 -16.25 -5.82
C ALA A 56 12.15 -16.42 -4.30
N GLU A 57 11.17 -16.11 -3.45
CA GLU A 57 11.26 -16.31 -1.99
C GLU A 57 11.45 -17.79 -1.63
N ARG A 58 10.74 -18.72 -2.29
CA ARG A 58 10.92 -20.17 -2.10
C ARG A 58 12.31 -20.63 -2.49
N LEU A 59 12.84 -20.14 -3.62
CA LEU A 59 14.21 -20.48 -4.06
C LEU A 59 15.26 -19.98 -3.08
N VAL A 60 15.12 -18.76 -2.57
CA VAL A 60 16.04 -18.18 -1.57
C VAL A 60 15.96 -18.96 -0.25
N SER A 61 14.74 -19.30 0.20
CA SER A 61 14.54 -20.09 1.43
C SER A 61 15.12 -21.49 1.32
N ALA A 62 14.92 -22.15 0.16
CA ALA A 62 15.50 -23.46 -0.12
C ALA A 62 17.05 -23.40 -0.14
N ALA A 63 17.63 -22.38 -0.75
CA ALA A 63 19.08 -22.18 -0.77
C ALA A 63 19.66 -21.92 0.64
N ARG A 64 18.90 -21.25 1.52
CA ARG A 64 19.29 -20.95 2.90
C ARG A 64 18.95 -22.06 3.89
N ARG A 65 18.31 -23.16 3.44
CA ARG A 65 17.80 -24.25 4.29
C ARG A 65 16.93 -23.78 5.48
N MET A 66 16.23 -22.65 5.30
CA MET A 66 15.27 -22.15 6.27
C MET A 66 13.86 -22.60 5.86
N PRO A 67 13.06 -23.15 6.77
CA PRO A 67 11.67 -23.42 6.46
C PRO A 67 10.96 -22.11 6.15
N PRO A 68 10.07 -22.07 5.12
CA PRO A 68 9.25 -20.90 4.89
C PRO A 68 8.36 -20.70 6.12
N THR A 69 8.42 -19.52 6.74
CA THR A 69 7.47 -19.14 7.79
C THR A 69 6.16 -18.82 7.09
N PRO A 70 5.07 -19.56 7.31
CA PRO A 70 3.79 -19.21 6.76
C PRO A 70 3.32 -17.91 7.45
N VAL A 71 3.41 -16.79 6.78
CA VAL A 71 2.68 -15.59 7.21
C VAL A 71 1.22 -15.84 6.80
N ALA A 72 0.35 -16.05 7.77
CA ALA A 72 -1.08 -16.14 7.52
C ALA A 72 -1.53 -14.78 6.93
N ALA A 73 -2.00 -14.79 5.69
CA ALA A 73 -2.61 -13.60 5.13
C ALA A 73 -3.86 -13.25 5.97
N PRO A 74 -4.11 -11.96 6.25
CA PRO A 74 -5.34 -11.55 6.91
C PRO A 74 -6.55 -12.00 6.08
N PRO A 75 -7.71 -12.23 6.69
CA PRO A 75 -8.92 -12.68 5.98
C PRO A 75 -9.46 -11.63 5.00
N SER A 76 -9.24 -10.36 5.27
CA SER A 76 -9.56 -9.22 4.40
C SER A 76 -8.62 -8.05 4.70
N MET A 77 -8.51 -7.13 3.75
CA MET A 77 -7.75 -5.89 3.90
C MET A 77 -8.55 -4.74 3.28
N ARG A 78 -9.55 -4.25 4.02
CA ARG A 78 -10.39 -3.12 3.62
C ARG A 78 -10.02 -1.89 4.44
N LEU A 79 -10.04 -0.72 3.80
CA LEU A 79 -9.76 0.53 4.52
C LEU A 79 -10.79 0.81 5.62
N ARG A 80 -12.04 0.41 5.42
CA ARG A 80 -13.10 0.56 6.43
C ARG A 80 -12.78 -0.17 7.75
N ASP A 81 -12.13 -1.32 7.65
CA ASP A 81 -11.84 -2.22 8.78
C ASP A 81 -10.50 -1.92 9.45
N MET A 82 -9.67 -1.04 8.84
CA MET A 82 -8.40 -0.64 9.44
C MET A 82 -8.62 0.16 10.71
N THR A 83 -7.86 -0.20 11.73
CA THR A 83 -7.87 0.46 13.05
C THR A 83 -6.62 1.30 13.27
N ALA A 84 -6.57 2.03 14.37
CA ALA A 84 -5.39 2.80 14.75
C ALA A 84 -4.23 1.92 15.28
N HIS A 85 -4.43 0.62 15.43
CA HIS A 85 -3.42 -0.34 15.91
C HIS A 85 -3.39 -1.57 15.03
N GLY A 86 -2.18 -2.04 14.63
CA GLY A 86 -1.96 -3.24 13.83
C GLY A 86 -0.72 -3.18 12.96
N GLU A 87 -0.55 -4.14 12.07
CA GLU A 87 0.52 -4.12 11.06
C GLU A 87 0.30 -3.04 10.00
N TRP A 88 -0.97 -2.84 9.59
CA TRP A 88 -1.42 -1.74 8.77
C TRP A 88 -2.42 -0.92 9.57
N VAL A 89 -2.19 0.37 9.67
CA VAL A 89 -2.96 1.28 10.54
C VAL A 89 -3.63 2.38 9.74
N ASP A 90 -4.81 2.79 10.23
CA ASP A 90 -5.50 3.99 9.76
C ASP A 90 -4.76 5.23 10.29
N LEU A 91 -4.23 6.03 9.39
CA LEU A 91 -3.50 7.27 9.71
C LEU A 91 -4.38 8.51 9.68
N GLY A 92 -5.67 8.34 9.39
CA GLY A 92 -6.66 9.40 9.38
C GLY A 92 -7.42 9.52 8.07
N ARG A 93 -8.58 10.16 8.15
CA ARG A 93 -9.52 10.34 7.03
C ARG A 93 -10.11 11.74 7.03
N VAL A 94 -10.25 12.31 5.85
CA VAL A 94 -11.09 13.48 5.60
C VAL A 94 -12.21 13.01 4.69
N THR A 95 -13.40 12.87 5.24
CA THR A 95 -14.58 12.29 4.57
C THR A 95 -14.80 12.89 3.18
N GLY A 96 -14.91 12.04 2.17
CA GLY A 96 -15.09 12.43 0.78
C GLY A 96 -13.83 13.03 0.11
N VAL A 97 -12.71 13.23 0.83
CA VAL A 97 -11.54 13.93 0.33
C VAL A 97 -10.30 13.04 0.29
N GLU A 98 -9.95 12.41 1.41
CA GLU A 98 -8.76 11.56 1.47
C GLU A 98 -8.81 10.52 2.60
N ILE A 99 -8.06 9.43 2.39
CA ILE A 99 -7.88 8.34 3.34
C ILE A 99 -6.37 8.08 3.40
N ALA A 100 -5.78 8.15 4.59
CA ALA A 100 -4.37 7.81 4.80
C ALA A 100 -4.23 6.54 5.64
N PHE A 101 -3.29 5.68 5.26
CA PHE A 101 -3.00 4.43 5.95
C PHE A 101 -1.51 4.10 5.80
N GLY A 102 -0.98 3.25 6.68
CA GLY A 102 0.45 2.98 6.64
C GLY A 102 0.87 1.76 7.44
N ALA A 103 2.15 1.46 7.35
CA ALA A 103 2.79 0.33 8.02
C ALA A 103 4.28 0.59 8.26
N VAL A 104 4.85 -0.14 9.19
CA VAL A 104 6.29 -0.20 9.41
C VAL A 104 6.76 -1.63 9.18
N GLY A 105 7.86 -1.80 8.44
CA GLY A 105 8.35 -3.14 8.18
C GLY A 105 9.73 -3.21 7.57
N ARG A 106 10.16 -4.46 7.36
CA ARG A 106 11.37 -4.83 6.63
C ARG A 106 10.98 -5.71 5.46
N PHE A 107 10.89 -5.15 4.26
CA PHE A 107 10.31 -5.81 3.07
C PHE A 107 11.30 -5.94 1.89
N TRP A 108 12.56 -5.51 2.06
CA TRP A 108 13.61 -5.61 1.04
C TRP A 108 14.61 -6.74 1.30
N ALA A 109 14.57 -7.41 2.45
CA ALA A 109 15.59 -8.35 2.92
C ALA A 109 15.16 -9.83 2.88
N GLY A 110 14.33 -10.22 1.93
CA GLY A 110 13.81 -11.59 1.81
C GLY A 110 12.38 -11.70 2.34
N ALA A 111 12.14 -12.43 3.42
CA ALA A 111 10.81 -12.50 4.02
C ALA A 111 10.38 -11.12 4.55
N THR A 112 9.18 -10.68 4.15
CA THR A 112 8.61 -9.44 4.66
C THR A 112 8.23 -9.61 6.12
N THR A 113 8.62 -8.65 6.95
CA THR A 113 8.23 -8.57 8.35
C THR A 113 7.56 -7.23 8.59
N TRP A 114 6.33 -7.25 9.06
CA TRP A 114 5.60 -6.06 9.50
C TRP A 114 5.67 -5.97 11.02
N LEU A 115 5.64 -4.75 11.55
CA LEU A 115 5.52 -4.49 12.98
C LEU A 115 4.08 -4.06 13.28
N GLU A 116 3.55 -4.56 14.39
CA GLU A 116 2.35 -3.99 14.99
C GLU A 116 2.71 -2.67 15.67
N LEU A 117 1.96 -1.61 15.40
CA LEU A 117 2.19 -0.27 15.97
C LEU A 117 0.87 0.47 16.13
N ASP A 118 0.90 1.54 16.90
CA ASP A 118 -0.14 2.54 16.93
C ASP A 118 0.06 3.59 15.84
N ALA A 119 -1.03 4.06 15.24
CA ALA A 119 -0.98 5.03 14.14
C ALA A 119 -0.22 6.31 14.50
N GLY A 120 -0.33 6.75 15.77
CA GLY A 120 0.37 7.92 16.29
C GLY A 120 1.90 7.78 16.30
N ASP A 121 2.42 6.55 16.33
CA ASP A 121 3.85 6.28 16.41
C ASP A 121 4.52 6.25 15.03
N LEU A 122 3.76 6.09 13.94
CA LEU A 122 4.29 5.92 12.59
C LEU A 122 5.13 7.12 12.15
N ALA A 123 4.65 8.34 12.36
CA ALA A 123 5.33 9.57 11.92
C ALA A 123 6.69 9.74 12.61
N GLY A 124 6.79 9.39 13.90
CA GLY A 124 8.00 9.47 14.73
C GLY A 124 8.86 8.21 14.72
N PHE A 125 8.45 7.14 14.04
CA PHE A 125 9.16 5.86 14.09
C PHE A 125 10.60 5.97 13.57
N ALA A 126 11.56 5.56 14.40
CA ALA A 126 13.01 5.71 14.14
C ALA A 126 13.87 4.50 14.52
N GLU A 127 13.25 3.34 14.87
CA GLU A 127 14.03 2.15 15.18
C GLU A 127 14.87 1.72 13.95
N PRO A 128 16.20 1.54 14.10
CA PRO A 128 17.08 1.22 12.98
C PRO A 128 16.73 -0.13 12.32
N GLY A 129 16.92 -0.20 11.01
CA GLY A 129 16.71 -1.43 10.24
C GLY A 129 15.29 -1.61 9.70
N TYR A 130 14.44 -0.57 9.78
CA TYR A 130 13.07 -0.59 9.27
C TYR A 130 12.81 0.52 8.26
N ALA A 131 11.67 0.46 7.60
CA ALA A 131 11.12 1.55 6.82
C ALA A 131 9.65 1.75 7.13
N THR A 132 9.22 3.00 7.15
CA THR A 132 7.83 3.42 7.25
C THR A 132 7.25 3.59 5.86
N ILE A 133 6.05 3.07 5.64
CA ILE A 133 5.23 3.32 4.45
C ILE A 133 4.02 4.13 4.88
N ALA A 134 3.74 5.21 4.18
CA ALA A 134 2.50 5.95 4.31
C ALA A 134 1.85 6.06 2.93
N CYS A 135 0.61 5.66 2.85
CA CYS A 135 -0.22 5.66 1.64
C CYS A 135 -1.39 6.61 1.80
N ASN A 136 -1.85 7.16 0.67
CA ASN A 136 -3.02 8.01 0.63
C ASN A 136 -3.83 7.73 -0.64
N LEU A 137 -5.16 7.65 -0.48
CA LEU A 137 -6.12 7.78 -1.57
C LEU A 137 -6.76 9.15 -1.45
N SER A 138 -6.64 10.00 -2.46
CA SER A 138 -7.30 11.32 -2.50
C SER A 138 -8.30 11.40 -3.64
N PHE A 139 -9.42 12.08 -3.38
CA PHE A 139 -10.59 12.15 -4.25
C PHE A 139 -10.89 13.60 -4.58
N ARG A 140 -10.85 13.96 -5.87
CA ARG A 140 -11.13 15.31 -6.34
C ARG A 140 -12.21 15.29 -7.41
N GLU A 141 -13.14 16.21 -7.35
CA GLU A 141 -14.15 16.40 -8.41
C GLU A 141 -13.47 16.71 -9.73
N TYR A 142 -13.92 16.04 -10.78
CA TYR A 142 -13.48 16.24 -12.15
C TYR A 142 -14.69 16.26 -13.09
N GLY A 143 -15.42 17.36 -13.08
CA GLY A 143 -16.74 17.46 -13.72
C GLY A 143 -17.73 16.48 -13.08
N PRO A 144 -18.43 15.64 -13.86
CA PRO A 144 -19.34 14.60 -13.32
C PRO A 144 -18.61 13.34 -12.83
N GLN A 145 -17.29 13.34 -12.85
CA GLN A 145 -16.42 12.20 -12.50
C GLN A 145 -15.55 12.56 -11.30
N THR A 146 -14.77 11.60 -10.84
CA THR A 146 -13.83 11.77 -9.74
C THR A 146 -12.42 11.43 -10.19
N LEU A 147 -11.47 12.35 -10.01
CA LEU A 147 -10.05 12.05 -10.10
C LEU A 147 -9.61 11.43 -8.77
N VAL A 148 -9.21 10.15 -8.81
CA VAL A 148 -8.61 9.45 -7.67
C VAL A 148 -7.11 9.37 -7.87
N SER A 149 -6.35 9.79 -6.84
CA SER A 149 -4.90 9.65 -6.79
C SER A 149 -4.52 8.70 -5.67
N TYR A 150 -3.68 7.72 -5.98
CA TYR A 150 -3.09 6.82 -5.01
C TYR A 150 -1.60 7.18 -4.90
N GLU A 151 -1.18 7.62 -3.74
CA GLU A 151 0.22 7.95 -3.43
C GLU A 151 0.74 7.02 -2.34
N ALA A 152 2.00 6.57 -2.49
CA ALA A 152 2.72 5.81 -1.49
C ALA A 152 4.10 6.44 -1.29
N ARG A 153 4.43 6.79 -0.05
CA ARG A 153 5.73 7.32 0.39
C ARG A 153 6.41 6.30 1.28
N THR A 154 7.74 6.19 1.15
CA THR A 154 8.54 5.31 1.99
C THR A 154 9.75 6.05 2.53
N ARG A 155 9.96 5.97 3.85
CA ARG A 155 11.10 6.54 4.55
C ARG A 155 11.84 5.44 5.31
N ALA A 156 13.11 5.25 5.04
CA ALA A 156 13.99 4.36 5.82
C ALA A 156 14.42 5.08 7.11
N THR A 157 14.60 4.32 8.18
CA THR A 157 14.90 4.84 9.53
C THR A 157 16.37 5.18 9.75
N ASP A 158 17.28 4.63 8.93
CA ASP A 158 18.72 4.87 8.99
C ASP A 158 19.37 4.78 7.60
N ASP A 159 20.63 5.24 7.49
CA ASP A 159 21.35 5.29 6.23
C ASP A 159 21.65 3.92 5.62
N ALA A 160 21.97 2.91 6.43
CA ALA A 160 22.24 1.57 5.95
C ALA A 160 20.96 0.96 5.36
N THR A 161 19.85 1.12 6.07
CA THR A 161 18.52 0.72 5.63
C THR A 161 18.13 1.47 4.35
N ARG A 162 18.37 2.77 4.29
CA ARG A 162 18.10 3.59 3.09
C ARG A 162 18.82 3.06 1.86
N VAL A 163 20.11 2.76 1.98
CA VAL A 163 20.89 2.23 0.86
C VAL A 163 20.35 0.86 0.40
N ALA A 164 20.05 -0.05 1.33
CA ALA A 164 19.50 -1.36 1.03
C ALA A 164 18.11 -1.26 0.38
N PHE A 165 17.23 -0.44 0.95
CA PHE A 165 15.89 -0.19 0.43
C PHE A 165 15.93 0.44 -0.97
N LEU A 166 16.74 1.47 -1.22
CA LEU A 166 16.79 2.13 -2.53
C LEU A 166 17.32 1.20 -3.64
N ARG A 167 18.19 0.24 -3.33
CA ARG A 167 18.57 -0.81 -4.29
C ARG A 167 17.38 -1.70 -4.64
N TYR A 168 16.61 -2.11 -3.66
CA TYR A 168 15.39 -2.88 -3.85
C TYR A 168 14.35 -2.06 -4.65
N TRP A 169 14.17 -0.78 -4.31
CA TRP A 169 13.20 0.12 -4.95
C TRP A 169 13.40 0.22 -6.46
N LYS A 170 14.63 0.29 -6.94
CA LYS A 170 14.95 0.34 -8.39
C LYS A 170 14.35 -0.84 -9.17
N VAL A 171 14.12 -1.96 -8.53
CA VAL A 171 13.54 -3.16 -9.14
C VAL A 171 12.03 -3.21 -8.94
N VAL A 172 11.56 -2.81 -7.75
CA VAL A 172 10.18 -3.04 -7.34
C VAL A 172 9.23 -1.88 -7.67
N ASP A 173 9.74 -0.69 -7.96
CA ASP A 173 8.93 0.50 -8.29
C ASP A 173 7.89 0.25 -9.39
N LEU A 174 8.29 -0.40 -10.48
CA LEU A 174 7.36 -0.77 -11.55
C LEU A 174 6.22 -1.67 -11.05
N PHE A 175 6.53 -2.57 -10.13
CA PHE A 175 5.56 -3.51 -9.55
C PHE A 175 4.61 -2.82 -8.59
N VAL A 176 5.11 -1.91 -7.77
CA VAL A 176 4.28 -1.06 -6.92
C VAL A 176 3.28 -0.29 -7.78
N GLY A 177 3.74 0.32 -8.88
CA GLY A 177 2.86 0.98 -9.84
C GLY A 177 1.81 0.05 -10.47
N VAL A 178 2.15 -1.22 -10.76
CA VAL A 178 1.17 -2.20 -11.28
C VAL A 178 0.11 -2.51 -10.23
N VAL A 179 0.49 -2.70 -8.96
CA VAL A 179 -0.45 -2.94 -7.86
C VAL A 179 -1.36 -1.72 -7.65
N MET A 180 -0.81 -0.53 -7.57
CA MET A 180 -1.58 0.71 -7.37
C MET A 180 -2.57 0.96 -8.51
N ARG A 181 -2.14 0.78 -9.77
CA ARG A 181 -3.06 0.85 -10.93
C ARG A 181 -4.11 -0.26 -10.90
N GLY A 182 -3.76 -1.44 -10.39
CA GLY A 182 -4.68 -2.55 -10.18
C GLY A 182 -5.77 -2.17 -9.18
N THR A 183 -5.40 -1.59 -8.05
CA THR A 183 -6.34 -1.09 -7.03
C THR A 183 -7.29 -0.04 -7.62
N LEU A 184 -6.76 0.93 -8.36
CA LEU A 184 -7.58 1.98 -9.00
C LEU A 184 -8.51 1.40 -10.09
N ARG A 185 -8.12 0.32 -10.78
CA ARG A 185 -9.00 -0.38 -11.73
C ARG A 185 -10.11 -1.15 -11.00
N LEU A 186 -9.78 -1.87 -9.94
CA LEU A 186 -10.76 -2.56 -9.12
C LEU A 186 -11.81 -1.57 -8.61
N LEU A 187 -11.38 -0.43 -8.07
CA LEU A 187 -12.28 0.63 -7.62
C LEU A 187 -13.21 1.12 -8.75
N ASP A 188 -12.66 1.40 -9.95
CA ASP A 188 -13.43 1.84 -11.12
C ASP A 188 -14.50 0.79 -11.54
N HIS A 189 -14.13 -0.50 -11.54
CA HIS A 189 -15.07 -1.58 -11.85
C HIS A 189 -16.18 -1.69 -10.78
N THR A 190 -15.81 -1.67 -9.50
CA THR A 190 -16.79 -1.79 -8.40
C THR A 190 -17.79 -0.62 -8.39
N VAL A 191 -17.31 0.61 -8.67
CA VAL A 191 -18.20 1.78 -8.79
C VAL A 191 -19.22 1.60 -9.93
N ARG A 192 -18.79 1.08 -11.08
CA ARG A 192 -19.66 0.88 -12.25
C ARG A 192 -20.68 -0.25 -12.02
N ASP A 193 -20.26 -1.33 -11.35
CA ASP A 193 -21.12 -2.49 -11.11
C ASP A 193 -22.17 -2.21 -10.02
N GLY A 194 -21.93 -1.22 -9.16
CA GLY A 194 -22.85 -0.78 -8.09
C GLY A 194 -23.76 0.41 -8.47
N SER A 195 -23.72 0.85 -9.75
CA SER A 195 -24.45 2.03 -10.25
C SER A 195 -25.74 1.68 -10.96
#